data_2dada058233dffad9e967a1ebb057b81
#
_entry.id   2dada058233dffad9e967a1ebb057b81
#
_cell.length_a   1.000
_cell.length_b   1.000
_cell.length_c   1.000
_cell.angle_alpha   90.00
_cell.angle_beta   90.00
_cell.angle_gamma   90.00
#
_symmetry.space_group_name_H-M   'P 1'
#
loop_
_entity.id
_entity.type
_entity.pdbx_description
1 polymer ?
#
loop_
_entity_poly.entity_id
_entity_poly.type
_entity_poly.pdbx_seq_one_letter_code
_entity_poly.pdbx_strand_id
1 'polypeptide(L)'
;MTTKKQEKIKFSKAFWVANTVELFERAAYYGVFIVITLYLSRILGFNDIQAASIAGIFSACLYLLPTFAGALADKIGFRNSMLLAFTLLTCGYLGLAVYPTWLQSAGLVEYSTTTTFTGLLESNLQYGIIPIMALIVCGGAFIKSVISGTVAKETTPETRAKGFSIFYAMVNIGAFSGKTIVKPLREALGNEGLITLNYFSASMTFLALLAIWFFYKSAQHSGEGKTFGQIWNALIKVCSNGRLITLIIIITGFWMVQHQLYATMPKYVLRLAGEGASPSWYANVNPLVVVLTVNLVTQMMRKRTALTP
;
A
#
# COMPACT_ATOMS: atom_id res chain seq x y z
N MET A 1 -2.66 14.77 -47.05
CA MET A 1 -2.33 14.47 -45.65
C MET A 1 -3.48 13.68 -45.05
N THR A 2 -3.37 12.37 -45.04
CA THR A 2 -4.38 11.46 -44.50
C THR A 2 -4.29 11.47 -42.97
N THR A 3 -5.25 12.06 -42.32
CA THR A 3 -5.45 11.99 -40.86
C THR A 3 -5.63 10.52 -40.47
N LYS A 4 -4.58 9.87 -39.94
CA LYS A 4 -4.69 8.56 -39.33
C LYS A 4 -5.68 8.71 -38.16
N LYS A 5 -6.89 8.16 -38.33
CA LYS A 5 -7.90 7.99 -37.32
C LYS A 5 -7.21 7.31 -36.10
N GLN A 6 -7.09 7.98 -34.98
CA GLN A 6 -6.53 7.38 -33.76
C GLN A 6 -7.45 6.22 -33.37
N GLU A 7 -7.01 4.99 -33.61
CA GLU A 7 -7.70 3.81 -33.12
C GLU A 7 -7.82 3.96 -31.60
N LYS A 8 -9.05 3.84 -31.08
CA LYS A 8 -9.31 3.86 -29.62
C LYS A 8 -8.58 2.68 -29.01
N ILE A 9 -7.53 2.96 -28.25
CA ILE A 9 -6.78 1.95 -27.50
C ILE A 9 -7.77 1.25 -26.55
N LYS A 10 -8.01 -0.04 -26.78
CA LYS A 10 -8.81 -0.90 -25.90
C LYS A 10 -7.87 -1.73 -25.04
N PHE A 11 -7.97 -1.57 -23.72
CA PHE A 11 -7.28 -2.44 -22.78
C PHE A 11 -8.12 -3.68 -22.47
N SER A 12 -7.45 -4.77 -22.13
CA SER A 12 -8.07 -6.05 -21.79
C SER A 12 -8.91 -5.97 -20.49
N LYS A 13 -9.78 -6.95 -20.26
CA LYS A 13 -10.53 -7.07 -19.02
C LYS A 13 -9.57 -7.29 -17.82
N ALA A 14 -8.51 -8.08 -18.01
CA ALA A 14 -7.51 -8.33 -16.96
C ALA A 14 -6.78 -7.04 -16.55
N PHE A 15 -6.46 -6.15 -17.51
CA PHE A 15 -5.89 -4.83 -17.22
C PHE A 15 -6.80 -4.01 -16.29
N TRP A 16 -8.10 -3.93 -16.61
CA TRP A 16 -9.04 -3.14 -15.80
C TRP A 16 -9.27 -3.74 -14.42
N VAL A 17 -9.38 -5.06 -14.32
CA VAL A 17 -9.48 -5.74 -13.01
C VAL A 17 -8.24 -5.45 -12.17
N ALA A 18 -7.03 -5.58 -12.74
CA ALA A 18 -5.79 -5.28 -12.03
C ALA A 18 -5.74 -3.83 -11.50
N ASN A 19 -6.16 -2.87 -12.32
CA ASN A 19 -6.23 -1.46 -11.92
C ASN A 19 -7.30 -1.20 -10.84
N THR A 20 -8.45 -1.86 -10.90
CA THR A 20 -9.51 -1.73 -9.89
C THR A 20 -9.08 -2.32 -8.54
N VAL A 21 -8.45 -3.48 -8.54
CA VAL A 21 -7.98 -4.08 -7.29
C VAL A 21 -6.81 -3.32 -6.68
N GLU A 22 -5.95 -2.70 -7.51
CA GLU A 22 -4.92 -1.77 -7.03
C GLU A 22 -5.56 -0.56 -6.32
N LEU A 23 -6.60 0.04 -6.90
CA LEU A 23 -7.33 1.15 -6.28
C LEU A 23 -7.85 0.75 -4.88
N PHE A 24 -8.50 -0.40 -4.75
CA PHE A 24 -9.02 -0.89 -3.47
C PHE A 24 -7.88 -1.16 -2.47
N GLU A 25 -6.80 -1.77 -2.92
CA GLU A 25 -5.65 -2.04 -2.07
C GLU A 25 -4.98 -0.75 -1.60
N ARG A 26 -4.80 0.23 -2.49
CA ARG A 26 -4.25 1.55 -2.11
C ARG A 26 -5.16 2.30 -1.12
N ALA A 27 -6.48 2.23 -1.31
CA ALA A 27 -7.43 2.81 -0.35
C ALA A 27 -7.28 2.15 1.04
N ALA A 28 -7.22 0.82 1.10
CA ALA A 28 -7.00 0.07 2.32
C ALA A 28 -5.67 0.44 3.00
N TYR A 29 -4.57 0.35 2.26
CA TYR A 29 -3.23 0.61 2.77
C TYR A 29 -3.06 2.03 3.30
N TYR A 30 -3.40 3.04 2.51
CA TYR A 30 -3.20 4.44 2.92
C TYR A 30 -4.20 4.91 3.98
N GLY A 31 -5.37 4.28 4.09
CA GLY A 31 -6.31 4.53 5.19
C GLY A 31 -5.71 4.17 6.54
N VAL A 32 -5.10 2.99 6.64
CA VAL A 32 -4.49 2.51 7.88
C VAL A 32 -3.09 3.10 8.08
N PHE A 33 -2.25 3.09 7.04
CA PHE A 33 -0.84 3.41 7.18
C PHE A 33 -0.57 4.86 7.60
N ILE A 34 -1.41 5.83 7.17
CA ILE A 34 -1.27 7.24 7.57
C ILE A 34 -1.45 7.46 9.07
N VAL A 35 -2.11 6.55 9.76
CA VAL A 35 -2.37 6.64 11.21
C VAL A 35 -1.84 5.42 11.99
N ILE A 36 -1.02 4.59 11.37
CA ILE A 36 -0.53 3.34 12.00
C ILE A 36 0.19 3.58 13.32
N THR A 37 1.00 4.64 13.42
CA THR A 37 1.70 5.00 14.65
C THR A 37 0.74 5.47 15.76
N LEU A 38 -0.37 6.13 15.38
CA LEU A 38 -1.43 6.51 16.31
C LEU A 38 -2.20 5.28 16.79
N TYR A 39 -2.53 4.37 15.87
CA TYR A 39 -3.18 3.10 16.21
C TYR A 39 -2.33 2.29 17.19
N LEU A 40 -1.04 2.10 16.90
CA LEU A 40 -0.12 1.36 17.75
C LEU A 40 0.01 2.00 19.15
N SER A 41 0.03 3.33 19.23
CA SER A 41 0.19 4.02 20.50
C SER A 41 -1.13 4.12 21.31
N ARG A 42 -2.23 4.51 20.68
CA ARG A 42 -3.48 4.85 21.34
C ARG A 42 -4.38 3.64 21.58
N ILE A 43 -4.29 2.64 20.69
CA ILE A 43 -5.11 1.43 20.81
C ILE A 43 -4.34 0.29 21.47
N LEU A 44 -3.04 0.14 21.17
CA LEU A 44 -2.25 -0.98 21.68
C LEU A 44 -1.26 -0.59 22.79
N GLY A 45 -1.18 0.70 23.14
CA GLY A 45 -0.35 1.18 24.27
C GLY A 45 1.16 1.13 24.03
N PHE A 46 1.63 1.00 22.79
CA PHE A 46 3.05 1.13 22.49
C PHE A 46 3.52 2.57 22.71
N ASN A 47 4.71 2.73 23.29
CA ASN A 47 5.33 4.05 23.35
C ASN A 47 5.74 4.55 21.96
N ASP A 48 6.09 5.81 21.83
CA ASP A 48 6.38 6.45 20.54
C ASP A 48 7.54 5.78 19.78
N ILE A 49 8.58 5.34 20.52
CA ILE A 49 9.75 4.68 19.93
C ILE A 49 9.36 3.29 19.42
N GLN A 50 8.63 2.53 20.21
CA GLN A 50 8.15 1.20 19.82
C GLN A 50 7.20 1.29 18.60
N ALA A 51 6.23 2.20 18.63
CA ALA A 51 5.29 2.39 17.54
C ALA A 51 6.00 2.80 16.24
N ALA A 52 6.96 3.71 16.30
CA ALA A 52 7.77 4.11 15.16
C ALA A 52 8.65 2.97 14.64
N SER A 53 9.25 2.18 15.54
CA SER A 53 10.08 1.03 15.18
C SER A 53 9.27 -0.06 14.48
N ILE A 54 8.09 -0.42 15.02
CA ILE A 54 7.18 -1.40 14.44
C ILE A 54 6.71 -0.93 13.06
N ALA A 55 6.26 0.33 12.93
CA ALA A 55 5.85 0.90 11.66
C ALA A 55 7.00 0.97 10.64
N GLY A 56 8.21 1.26 11.09
CA GLY A 56 9.42 1.26 10.26
C GLY A 56 9.78 -0.13 9.74
N ILE A 57 9.80 -1.14 10.60
CA ILE A 57 10.06 -2.54 10.24
C ILE A 57 8.96 -3.04 9.28
N PHE A 58 7.70 -2.78 9.60
CA PHE A 58 6.56 -3.10 8.74
C PHE A 58 6.74 -2.54 7.33
N SER A 59 7.09 -1.26 7.22
CA SER A 59 7.36 -0.62 5.93
C SER A 59 8.55 -1.22 5.22
N ALA A 60 9.67 -1.43 5.92
CA ALA A 60 10.88 -2.01 5.33
C ALA A 60 10.58 -3.39 4.71
N CYS A 61 9.86 -4.25 5.42
CA CYS A 61 9.44 -5.56 4.93
C CYS A 61 8.55 -5.44 3.68
N LEU A 62 7.61 -4.50 3.63
CA LEU A 62 6.74 -4.25 2.47
C LEU A 62 7.50 -3.80 1.22
N TYR A 63 8.71 -3.25 1.35
CA TYR A 63 9.55 -2.85 0.23
C TYR A 63 10.61 -3.88 -0.14
N LEU A 64 11.09 -4.69 0.81
CA LEU A 64 12.11 -5.70 0.57
C LEU A 64 11.53 -7.02 0.05
N LEU A 65 10.44 -7.51 0.63
CA LEU A 65 9.86 -8.81 0.32
C LEU A 65 9.30 -8.95 -1.11
N PRO A 66 8.80 -7.91 -1.80
CA PRO A 66 8.32 -8.02 -3.18
C PRO A 66 9.35 -8.60 -4.15
N THR A 67 10.65 -8.38 -3.90
CA THR A 67 11.74 -8.95 -4.71
C THR A 67 11.68 -10.48 -4.74
N PHE A 68 11.36 -11.10 -3.60
CA PHE A 68 11.26 -12.57 -3.46
C PHE A 68 9.86 -13.07 -3.82
N ALA A 69 8.81 -12.33 -3.42
CA ALA A 69 7.43 -12.67 -3.69
C ALA A 69 7.13 -12.68 -5.21
N GLY A 70 7.77 -11.80 -6.00
CA GLY A 70 7.64 -11.79 -7.45
C GLY A 70 8.09 -13.09 -8.10
N ALA A 71 9.22 -13.65 -7.66
CA ALA A 71 9.71 -14.92 -8.18
C ALA A 71 8.79 -16.10 -7.82
N LEU A 72 8.18 -16.08 -6.62
CA LEU A 72 7.19 -17.08 -6.24
C LEU A 72 5.89 -16.89 -7.04
N ALA A 73 5.49 -15.65 -7.30
CA ALA A 73 4.31 -15.34 -8.10
C ALA A 73 4.44 -15.84 -9.55
N ASP A 74 5.64 -15.81 -10.12
CA ASP A 74 5.90 -16.37 -11.45
C ASP A 74 5.69 -17.90 -11.47
N LYS A 75 5.95 -18.61 -10.36
CA LYS A 75 5.74 -20.06 -10.25
C LYS A 75 4.28 -20.45 -10.06
N ILE A 76 3.57 -19.79 -9.15
CA ILE A 76 2.18 -20.14 -8.79
C ILE A 76 1.14 -19.48 -9.71
N GLY A 77 1.59 -18.56 -10.54
CA GLY A 77 0.75 -17.79 -11.47
C GLY A 77 0.12 -16.56 -10.84
N PHE A 78 -0.10 -15.53 -11.64
CA PHE A 78 -0.53 -14.20 -11.17
C PHE A 78 -1.91 -14.23 -10.50
N ARG A 79 -2.87 -15.03 -11.03
CA ARG A 79 -4.20 -15.14 -10.43
C ARG A 79 -4.14 -15.70 -9.02
N ASN A 80 -3.46 -16.82 -8.83
CA ASN A 80 -3.34 -17.48 -7.54
C ASN A 80 -2.56 -16.61 -6.54
N SER A 81 -1.51 -15.93 -7.01
CA SER A 81 -0.74 -14.96 -6.21
C SER A 81 -1.61 -13.81 -5.72
N MET A 82 -2.47 -13.25 -6.58
CA MET A 82 -3.40 -12.19 -6.17
C MET A 82 -4.45 -12.70 -5.19
N LEU A 83 -5.03 -13.90 -5.42
CA LEU A 83 -5.99 -14.49 -4.48
C LEU A 83 -5.35 -14.71 -3.11
N LEU A 84 -4.16 -15.30 -3.05
CA LEU A 84 -3.41 -15.48 -1.81
C LEU A 84 -3.14 -14.13 -1.14
N ALA A 85 -2.63 -13.16 -1.88
CA ALA A 85 -2.31 -11.84 -1.37
C ALA A 85 -3.52 -11.15 -0.74
N PHE A 86 -4.64 -11.07 -1.45
CA PHE A 86 -5.83 -10.40 -0.94
C PHE A 86 -6.52 -11.18 0.19
N THR A 87 -6.40 -12.51 0.24
CA THR A 87 -6.81 -13.30 1.41
C THR A 87 -5.98 -12.91 2.64
N LEU A 88 -4.65 -12.88 2.51
CA LEU A 88 -3.75 -12.48 3.61
C LEU A 88 -3.99 -11.03 4.06
N LEU A 89 -4.18 -10.10 3.12
CA LEU A 89 -4.49 -8.70 3.43
C LEU A 89 -5.82 -8.56 4.16
N THR A 90 -6.87 -9.24 3.68
CA THR A 90 -8.19 -9.20 4.32
C THR A 90 -8.14 -9.77 5.74
N CYS A 91 -7.50 -10.93 5.92
CA CYS A 91 -7.30 -11.52 7.25
C CYS A 91 -6.47 -10.61 8.15
N GLY A 92 -5.41 -9.99 7.62
CA GLY A 92 -4.55 -9.09 8.36
C GLY A 92 -5.28 -7.81 8.82
N TYR A 93 -5.98 -7.12 7.92
CA TYR A 93 -6.75 -5.92 8.28
C TYR A 93 -7.92 -6.26 9.20
N LEU A 94 -8.62 -7.37 8.97
CA LEU A 94 -9.66 -7.84 9.88
C LEU A 94 -9.08 -8.17 11.25
N GLY A 95 -7.90 -8.79 11.30
CA GLY A 95 -7.17 -9.05 12.54
C GLY A 95 -6.82 -7.76 13.30
N LEU A 96 -6.36 -6.70 12.60
CA LEU A 96 -6.12 -5.38 13.22
C LEU A 96 -7.40 -4.76 13.80
N ALA A 97 -8.56 -5.05 13.22
CA ALA A 97 -9.84 -4.56 13.74
C ALA A 97 -10.35 -5.40 14.92
N VAL A 98 -10.32 -6.72 14.78
CA VAL A 98 -10.92 -7.67 15.74
C VAL A 98 -10.07 -7.83 16.97
N TYR A 99 -8.75 -7.81 16.87
CA TYR A 99 -7.85 -8.07 18.00
C TYR A 99 -8.06 -7.12 19.19
N PRO A 100 -8.03 -5.78 19.00
CA PRO A 100 -8.31 -4.86 20.11
C PRO A 100 -9.75 -4.98 20.65
N THR A 101 -10.73 -5.20 19.78
CA THR A 101 -12.13 -5.39 20.19
C THR A 101 -12.31 -6.67 21.01
N TRP A 102 -11.61 -7.74 20.64
CA TRP A 102 -11.58 -8.98 21.40
C TRP A 102 -10.94 -8.79 22.78
N LEU A 103 -9.81 -8.09 22.88
CA LEU A 103 -9.17 -7.77 24.16
C LEU A 103 -10.11 -6.98 25.09
N GLN A 104 -10.86 -6.02 24.53
CA GLN A 104 -11.84 -5.24 25.27
C GLN A 104 -13.00 -6.12 25.76
N SER A 105 -13.55 -6.97 24.91
CA SER A 105 -14.65 -7.88 25.28
C SER A 105 -14.25 -8.92 26.32
N ALA A 106 -12.98 -9.29 26.36
CA ALA A 106 -12.41 -10.18 27.37
C ALA A 106 -12.09 -9.46 28.72
N GLY A 107 -12.34 -8.15 28.80
CA GLY A 107 -12.05 -7.35 30.01
C GLY A 107 -10.55 -7.13 30.27
N LEU A 108 -9.72 -7.36 29.25
CA LEU A 108 -8.26 -7.22 29.37
C LEU A 108 -7.79 -5.79 29.11
N VAL A 109 -8.65 -4.96 28.52
CA VAL A 109 -8.37 -3.57 28.12
C VAL A 109 -9.63 -2.75 28.21
N GLU A 110 -9.50 -1.50 28.60
CA GLU A 110 -10.55 -0.50 28.49
C GLU A 110 -10.07 0.65 27.59
N TYR A 111 -10.76 0.88 26.45
CA TYR A 111 -10.47 1.98 25.55
C TYR A 111 -11.26 3.22 25.97
N SER A 112 -10.54 4.26 26.34
CA SER A 112 -11.14 5.57 26.56
C SER A 112 -11.38 6.25 25.21
N THR A 113 -12.48 6.98 25.08
CA THR A 113 -12.73 7.90 23.95
C THR A 113 -11.71 9.06 23.91
N THR A 114 -11.02 9.30 25.03
CA THR A 114 -9.95 10.29 25.16
C THR A 114 -8.57 9.71 24.82
N THR A 115 -7.55 10.55 24.84
CA THR A 115 -6.20 10.31 24.31
C THR A 115 -5.33 9.31 25.08
N THR A 116 -5.76 8.80 26.21
CA THR A 116 -4.97 7.92 27.08
C THR A 116 -5.47 6.49 27.06
N PHE A 117 -4.56 5.58 26.75
CA PHE A 117 -4.74 4.14 26.85
C PHE A 117 -4.37 3.67 28.26
N THR A 118 -5.23 2.87 28.88
CA THR A 118 -4.95 2.25 30.19
C THR A 118 -5.21 0.75 30.09
N GLY A 119 -4.26 -0.08 30.52
CA GLY A 119 -4.51 -1.47 30.83
C GLY A 119 -3.65 -2.56 30.20
N LEU A 120 -2.94 -2.34 29.07
CA LEU A 120 -2.11 -3.38 28.47
C LEU A 120 -0.62 -3.32 28.83
N LEU A 121 -0.16 -2.31 29.53
CA LEU A 121 1.27 -2.03 29.74
C LEU A 121 2.03 -3.16 30.46
N GLU A 122 1.35 -4.00 31.22
CA GLU A 122 1.97 -5.08 32.00
C GLU A 122 1.83 -6.48 31.39
N SER A 123 1.00 -6.66 30.35
CA SER A 123 0.57 -7.99 29.92
C SER A 123 1.25 -8.54 28.66
N ASN A 124 2.09 -7.78 27.97
CA ASN A 124 2.70 -8.15 26.67
C ASN A 124 1.69 -8.57 25.56
N LEU A 125 0.39 -8.52 25.84
CA LEU A 125 -0.67 -8.86 24.86
C LEU A 125 -0.64 -7.94 23.65
N GLN A 126 -0.17 -6.70 23.80
CA GLN A 126 0.04 -5.76 22.69
C GLN A 126 0.87 -6.37 21.55
N TYR A 127 1.83 -7.26 21.83
CA TYR A 127 2.67 -7.90 20.83
C TYR A 127 1.95 -8.95 19.99
N GLY A 128 0.75 -9.40 20.36
CA GLY A 128 -0.10 -10.26 19.54
C GLY A 128 -0.49 -9.63 18.19
N ILE A 129 -0.31 -8.32 18.04
CA ILE A 129 -0.51 -7.63 16.78
C ILE A 129 0.58 -7.93 15.73
N ILE A 130 1.77 -8.32 16.14
CA ILE A 130 2.92 -8.55 15.24
C ILE A 130 2.64 -9.64 14.20
N PRO A 131 2.16 -10.85 14.58
CA PRO A 131 1.81 -11.87 13.58
C PRO A 131 0.67 -11.42 12.66
N ILE A 132 -0.27 -10.60 13.14
CA ILE A 132 -1.36 -10.04 12.33
C ILE A 132 -0.78 -9.08 11.29
N MET A 133 0.12 -8.19 11.68
CA MET A 133 0.82 -7.30 10.74
C MET A 133 1.68 -8.07 9.74
N ALA A 134 2.25 -9.20 10.13
CA ALA A 134 3.01 -10.08 9.23
C ALA A 134 2.14 -10.62 8.08
N LEU A 135 0.85 -10.91 8.31
CA LEU A 135 -0.08 -11.30 7.23
C LEU A 135 -0.22 -10.19 6.19
N ILE A 136 -0.33 -8.93 6.64
CA ILE A 136 -0.41 -7.77 5.74
C ILE A 136 0.89 -7.61 4.95
N VAL A 137 2.03 -7.77 5.59
CA VAL A 137 3.35 -7.72 4.95
C VAL A 137 3.48 -8.81 3.88
N CYS A 138 3.13 -10.04 4.21
CA CYS A 138 3.18 -11.15 3.27
C CYS A 138 2.24 -10.92 2.07
N GLY A 139 0.99 -10.53 2.32
CA GLY A 139 0.03 -10.20 1.27
C GLY A 139 0.51 -9.05 0.39
N GLY A 140 0.94 -7.94 1.00
CA GLY A 140 1.42 -6.75 0.29
C GLY A 140 2.67 -6.98 -0.55
N ALA A 141 3.53 -7.94 -0.14
CA ALA A 141 4.71 -8.31 -0.90
C ALA A 141 4.37 -8.88 -2.29
N PHE A 142 3.31 -9.67 -2.41
CA PHE A 142 2.85 -10.20 -3.69
C PHE A 142 2.23 -9.11 -4.58
N ILE A 143 1.44 -8.22 -3.99
CA ILE A 143 0.65 -7.23 -4.74
C ILE A 143 1.53 -6.34 -5.62
N LYS A 144 2.60 -5.76 -5.06
CA LYS A 144 3.47 -4.83 -5.79
C LYS A 144 4.07 -5.44 -7.07
N SER A 145 4.48 -6.71 -7.00
CA SER A 145 5.09 -7.41 -8.13
C SER A 145 4.05 -7.87 -9.15
N VAL A 146 2.91 -8.40 -8.69
CA VAL A 146 1.94 -9.07 -9.55
C VAL A 146 1.06 -8.07 -10.30
N ILE A 147 0.59 -7.00 -9.66
CA ILE A 147 -0.29 -6.03 -10.33
C ILE A 147 0.49 -5.24 -11.37
N SER A 148 1.66 -4.70 -11.02
CA SER A 148 2.50 -4.00 -11.99
C SER A 148 2.96 -4.91 -13.13
N GLY A 149 3.26 -6.18 -12.84
CA GLY A 149 3.54 -7.20 -13.82
C GLY A 149 2.35 -7.49 -14.75
N THR A 150 1.12 -7.53 -14.21
CA THR A 150 -0.10 -7.67 -15.02
C THR A 150 -0.27 -6.48 -15.96
N VAL A 151 -0.14 -5.24 -15.46
CA VAL A 151 -0.21 -4.04 -16.30
C VAL A 151 0.82 -4.08 -17.41
N ALA A 152 2.06 -4.52 -17.13
CA ALA A 152 3.11 -4.65 -18.12
C ALA A 152 2.80 -5.71 -19.20
N LYS A 153 2.21 -6.86 -18.80
CA LYS A 153 1.83 -7.96 -19.72
C LYS A 153 0.62 -7.61 -20.59
N GLU A 154 -0.33 -6.86 -20.04
CA GLU A 154 -1.57 -6.49 -20.73
C GLU A 154 -1.42 -5.20 -21.59
N THR A 155 -0.19 -4.68 -21.72
CA THR A 155 0.12 -3.50 -22.53
C THR A 155 1.19 -3.81 -23.58
N THR A 156 1.00 -3.30 -24.80
CA THR A 156 2.02 -3.34 -25.86
C THR A 156 3.05 -2.21 -25.67
N PRO A 157 4.23 -2.23 -26.33
CA PRO A 157 5.18 -1.12 -26.25
C PRO A 157 4.55 0.25 -26.54
N GLU A 158 3.61 0.32 -27.51
CA GLU A 158 2.94 1.56 -27.93
C GLU A 158 1.91 2.05 -26.89
N THR A 159 1.27 1.13 -26.15
CA THR A 159 0.23 1.45 -25.17
C THR A 159 0.74 1.49 -23.73
N ARG A 160 1.98 1.06 -23.51
CA ARG A 160 2.57 0.88 -22.17
C ARG A 160 2.59 2.17 -21.36
N ALA A 161 3.03 3.27 -21.95
CA ALA A 161 3.07 4.57 -21.28
C ALA A 161 1.67 5.00 -20.80
N LYS A 162 0.65 4.82 -21.64
CA LYS A 162 -0.74 5.12 -21.27
C LYS A 162 -1.28 4.15 -20.22
N GLY A 163 -0.95 2.86 -20.33
CA GLY A 163 -1.34 1.85 -19.34
C GLY A 163 -0.80 2.17 -17.93
N PHE A 164 0.48 2.49 -17.84
CA PHE A 164 1.08 2.89 -16.57
C PHE A 164 0.57 4.25 -16.06
N SER A 165 0.23 5.19 -16.94
CA SER A 165 -0.40 6.45 -16.53
C SER A 165 -1.76 6.20 -15.86
N ILE A 166 -2.59 5.29 -16.42
CA ILE A 166 -3.86 4.87 -15.79
C ILE A 166 -3.59 4.18 -14.45
N PHE A 167 -2.61 3.27 -14.40
CA PHE A 167 -2.22 2.58 -13.18
C PHE A 167 -1.86 3.57 -12.06
N TYR A 168 -0.99 4.55 -12.35
CA TYR A 168 -0.62 5.58 -11.37
C TYR A 168 -1.80 6.48 -10.97
N ALA A 169 -2.72 6.76 -11.88
CA ALA A 169 -3.95 7.46 -11.53
C ALA A 169 -4.79 6.65 -10.53
N MET A 170 -4.97 5.34 -10.75
CA MET A 170 -5.71 4.46 -9.82
C MET A 170 -5.03 4.36 -8.45
N VAL A 171 -3.69 4.26 -8.42
CA VAL A 171 -2.90 4.31 -7.17
C VAL A 171 -3.20 5.58 -6.38
N ASN A 172 -3.19 6.75 -7.03
CA ASN A 172 -3.39 8.03 -6.37
C ASN A 172 -4.87 8.27 -5.98
N ILE A 173 -5.83 7.82 -6.78
CA ILE A 173 -7.26 7.87 -6.43
C ILE A 173 -7.50 7.00 -5.18
N GLY A 174 -6.95 5.78 -5.15
CA GLY A 174 -7.04 4.91 -3.97
C GLY A 174 -6.40 5.54 -2.74
N ALA A 175 -5.19 6.09 -2.87
CA ALA A 175 -4.49 6.77 -1.79
C ALA A 175 -5.27 7.99 -1.26
N PHE A 176 -5.85 8.79 -2.15
CA PHE A 176 -6.69 9.92 -1.79
C PHE A 176 -7.94 9.46 -1.03
N SER A 177 -8.65 8.46 -1.54
CA SER A 177 -9.86 7.93 -0.92
C SER A 177 -9.59 7.36 0.47
N GLY A 178 -8.54 6.55 0.61
CA GLY A 178 -8.14 5.96 1.89
C GLY A 178 -7.79 7.01 2.95
N LYS A 179 -7.02 8.03 2.59
CA LYS A 179 -6.66 9.10 3.54
C LYS A 179 -7.85 10.01 3.88
N THR A 180 -8.78 10.19 2.94
CA THR A 180 -9.96 11.05 3.15
C THR A 180 -10.88 10.49 4.21
N ILE A 181 -11.08 9.16 4.28
CA ILE A 181 -11.99 8.51 5.22
C ILE A 181 -11.52 8.61 6.69
N VAL A 182 -10.22 8.85 6.92
CA VAL A 182 -9.63 8.87 8.26
C VAL A 182 -10.26 9.96 9.14
N LYS A 183 -10.40 11.18 8.60
CA LYS A 183 -10.91 12.32 9.37
C LYS A 183 -12.35 12.11 9.86
N PRO A 184 -13.33 11.83 8.97
CA PRO A 184 -14.72 11.65 9.41
C PRO A 184 -14.88 10.50 10.41
N LEU A 185 -14.14 9.40 10.27
CA LEU A 185 -14.21 8.31 11.25
C LEU A 185 -13.64 8.70 12.60
N ARG A 186 -12.55 9.47 12.63
CA ARG A 186 -11.99 9.95 13.89
C ARG A 186 -12.83 11.03 14.55
N GLU A 187 -13.47 11.91 13.79
CA GLU A 187 -14.38 12.93 14.33
C GLU A 187 -15.66 12.29 14.91
N ALA A 188 -16.19 11.25 14.25
CA ALA A 188 -17.40 10.57 14.70
C ALA A 188 -17.16 9.61 15.88
N LEU A 189 -16.03 8.92 15.92
CA LEU A 189 -15.78 7.78 16.81
C LEU A 189 -14.54 7.94 17.71
N GLY A 190 -13.82 9.06 17.62
CA GLY A 190 -12.60 9.26 18.40
C GLY A 190 -11.54 8.18 18.14
N ASN A 191 -11.01 7.57 19.20
CA ASN A 191 -10.03 6.48 19.09
C ASN A 191 -10.62 5.19 18.48
N GLU A 192 -11.89 4.89 18.67
CA GLU A 192 -12.57 3.76 18.01
C GLU A 192 -12.57 3.91 16.48
N GLY A 193 -12.51 5.14 15.98
CA GLY A 193 -12.34 5.41 14.56
C GLY A 193 -11.05 4.81 13.98
N LEU A 194 -9.99 4.67 14.78
CA LEU A 194 -8.75 3.99 14.36
C LEU A 194 -8.95 2.47 14.20
N ILE A 195 -9.82 1.86 15.00
CA ILE A 195 -10.20 0.45 14.87
C ILE A 195 -11.09 0.28 13.64
N THR A 196 -12.08 1.16 13.47
CA THR A 196 -13.05 1.14 12.36
C THR A 196 -12.37 1.29 11.00
N LEU A 197 -11.27 2.05 10.91
CA LEU A 197 -10.44 2.13 9.70
C LEU A 197 -9.91 0.76 9.23
N ASN A 198 -9.61 -0.14 10.16
CA ASN A 198 -9.16 -1.49 9.79
C ASN A 198 -10.31 -2.34 9.23
N TYR A 199 -11.55 -2.16 9.70
CA TYR A 199 -12.73 -2.78 9.07
C TYR A 199 -12.97 -2.24 7.66
N PHE A 200 -12.81 -0.92 7.46
CA PHE A 200 -12.85 -0.33 6.12
C PHE A 200 -11.80 -0.98 5.21
N SER A 201 -10.56 -1.10 5.67
CA SER A 201 -9.47 -1.68 4.87
C SER A 201 -9.68 -3.16 4.60
N ALA A 202 -10.20 -3.93 5.56
CA ALA A 202 -10.61 -5.32 5.35
C ALA A 202 -11.70 -5.43 4.29
N SER A 203 -12.70 -4.53 4.32
CA SER A 203 -13.77 -4.49 3.33
C SER A 203 -13.25 -4.18 1.92
N MET A 204 -12.33 -3.22 1.78
CA MET A 204 -11.72 -2.87 0.49
C MET A 204 -10.91 -4.04 -0.09
N THR A 205 -10.10 -4.70 0.74
CA THR A 205 -9.31 -5.87 0.30
C THR A 205 -10.18 -7.07 0.02
N PHE A 206 -11.28 -7.26 0.73
CA PHE A 206 -12.28 -8.29 0.44
C PHE A 206 -13.00 -8.05 -0.89
N LEU A 207 -13.40 -6.83 -1.18
CA LEU A 207 -13.98 -6.47 -2.48
C LEU A 207 -12.98 -6.71 -3.62
N ALA A 208 -11.70 -6.43 -3.40
CA ALA A 208 -10.65 -6.75 -4.36
C ALA A 208 -10.51 -8.28 -4.56
N LEU A 209 -10.56 -9.06 -3.47
CA LEU A 209 -10.55 -10.52 -3.52
C LEU A 209 -11.72 -11.07 -4.39
N LEU A 210 -12.93 -10.57 -4.15
CA LEU A 210 -14.11 -10.94 -4.96
C LEU A 210 -13.95 -10.53 -6.42
N ALA A 211 -13.42 -9.33 -6.69
CA ALA A 211 -13.18 -8.87 -8.05
C ALA A 211 -12.21 -9.79 -8.81
N ILE A 212 -11.15 -10.27 -8.14
CA ILE A 212 -10.21 -11.23 -8.74
C ILE A 212 -10.89 -12.58 -8.94
N TRP A 213 -11.60 -13.06 -7.94
CA TRP A 213 -12.25 -14.37 -7.99
C TRP A 213 -13.20 -14.50 -9.18
N PHE A 214 -14.06 -13.49 -9.38
CA PHE A 214 -15.09 -13.52 -10.42
C PHE A 214 -14.64 -13.01 -11.78
N PHE A 215 -13.75 -12.01 -11.82
CA PHE A 215 -13.50 -11.27 -13.07
C PHE A 215 -12.09 -11.41 -13.61
N TYR A 216 -11.10 -11.82 -12.81
CA TYR A 216 -9.74 -11.96 -13.28
C TYR A 216 -9.54 -13.32 -13.97
N LYS A 217 -9.49 -13.28 -15.30
CA LYS A 217 -9.12 -14.42 -16.14
C LYS A 217 -7.86 -14.03 -16.91
N SER A 218 -6.70 -14.39 -16.38
CA SER A 218 -5.45 -14.29 -17.13
C SER A 218 -5.11 -15.64 -17.75
N ALA A 219 -4.55 -15.65 -18.94
CA ALA A 219 -3.92 -16.84 -19.47
C ALA A 219 -2.83 -17.27 -18.48
N GLN A 220 -2.92 -18.53 -18.01
CA GLN A 220 -1.92 -19.10 -17.11
C GLN A 220 -0.58 -19.18 -17.84
N HIS A 221 0.27 -18.20 -17.63
CA HIS A 221 1.68 -18.33 -17.90
C HIS A 221 2.36 -18.49 -16.53
N SER A 222 2.46 -19.73 -16.06
CA SER A 222 3.49 -20.10 -15.12
C SER A 222 4.82 -20.10 -15.86
N GLY A 223 5.57 -19.03 -15.71
CA GLY A 223 6.95 -19.00 -16.18
C GLY A 223 7.82 -19.88 -15.28
N GLU A 224 8.99 -20.27 -15.74
CA GLU A 224 10.04 -20.80 -14.86
C GLU A 224 10.45 -19.65 -13.93
N GLY A 225 9.87 -19.59 -12.74
CA GLY A 225 10.19 -18.57 -11.74
C GLY A 225 11.67 -18.66 -11.35
N LYS A 226 12.30 -17.52 -11.14
CA LYS A 226 13.70 -17.46 -10.70
C LYS A 226 13.89 -18.20 -9.40
N THR A 227 14.97 -18.95 -9.29
CA THR A 227 15.38 -19.58 -8.03
C THR A 227 15.91 -18.53 -7.06
N PHE A 228 15.88 -18.84 -5.76
CA PHE A 228 16.44 -17.95 -4.73
C PHE A 228 17.90 -17.55 -5.03
N GLY A 229 18.72 -18.49 -5.48
CA GLY A 229 20.10 -18.24 -5.87
C GLY A 229 20.23 -17.26 -7.04
N GLN A 230 19.35 -17.34 -8.04
CA GLN A 230 19.33 -16.40 -9.17
C GLN A 230 18.95 -14.98 -8.72
N ILE A 231 18.00 -14.86 -7.79
CA ILE A 231 17.62 -13.56 -7.20
C ILE A 231 18.79 -12.99 -6.42
N TRP A 232 19.43 -13.81 -5.59
CA TRP A 232 20.58 -13.40 -4.78
C TRP A 232 21.75 -12.93 -5.64
N ASN A 233 22.08 -13.68 -6.69
CA ASN A 233 23.12 -13.29 -7.64
C ASN A 233 22.79 -11.99 -8.39
N ALA A 234 21.50 -11.77 -8.71
CA ALA A 234 21.07 -10.51 -9.32
C ALA A 234 21.23 -9.32 -8.36
N LEU A 235 20.91 -9.50 -7.06
CA LEU A 235 21.14 -8.48 -6.04
C LEU A 235 22.63 -8.15 -5.87
N ILE A 236 23.50 -9.17 -5.83
CA ILE A 236 24.96 -8.95 -5.78
C ILE A 236 25.44 -8.13 -7.00
N LYS A 237 24.94 -8.44 -8.20
CA LYS A 237 25.25 -7.66 -9.42
C LYS A 237 24.82 -6.20 -9.29
N VAL A 238 23.66 -5.94 -8.73
CA VAL A 238 23.17 -4.57 -8.46
C VAL A 238 24.12 -3.86 -7.49
N CYS A 239 24.48 -4.52 -6.38
CA CYS A 239 25.40 -3.97 -5.38
C CYS A 239 26.82 -3.74 -5.91
N SER A 240 27.23 -4.47 -6.94
CA SER A 240 28.56 -4.31 -7.57
C SER A 240 28.62 -3.15 -8.58
N ASN A 241 27.46 -2.57 -8.96
CA ASN A 241 27.39 -1.44 -9.89
C ASN A 241 27.40 -0.10 -9.12
N GLY A 242 28.58 0.55 -9.05
CA GLY A 242 28.75 1.80 -8.30
C GLY A 242 27.82 2.93 -8.74
N ARG A 243 27.53 3.09 -10.04
CA ARG A 243 26.60 4.11 -10.53
C ARG A 243 25.19 3.85 -10.06
N LEU A 244 24.75 2.60 -10.08
CA LEU A 244 23.42 2.20 -9.64
C LEU A 244 23.28 2.36 -8.11
N ILE A 245 24.31 2.01 -7.35
CA ILE A 245 24.34 2.21 -5.88
C ILE A 245 24.26 3.70 -5.53
N THR A 246 25.03 4.55 -6.20
CA THR A 246 24.95 6.00 -5.99
C THR A 246 23.53 6.54 -6.24
N LEU A 247 22.90 6.10 -7.33
CA LEU A 247 21.51 6.48 -7.63
C LEU A 247 20.54 5.99 -6.55
N ILE A 248 20.69 4.74 -6.08
CA ILE A 248 19.88 4.16 -5.00
C ILE A 248 20.04 5.00 -3.73
N ILE A 249 21.26 5.38 -3.34
CA ILE A 249 21.52 6.19 -2.14
C ILE A 249 20.82 7.56 -2.24
N ILE A 250 20.93 8.24 -3.38
CA ILE A 250 20.27 9.55 -3.60
C ILE A 250 18.74 9.40 -3.47
N ILE A 251 18.16 8.40 -4.14
CA ILE A 251 16.72 8.13 -4.09
C ILE A 251 16.28 7.74 -2.68
N THR A 252 17.10 6.97 -1.96
CA THR A 252 16.83 6.58 -0.57
C THR A 252 16.74 7.81 0.32
N GLY A 253 17.65 8.78 0.18
CA GLY A 253 17.58 10.03 0.93
C GLY A 253 16.26 10.79 0.73
N PHE A 254 15.80 10.90 -0.51
CA PHE A 254 14.49 11.49 -0.83
C PHE A 254 13.36 10.72 -0.15
N TRP A 255 13.33 9.39 -0.27
CA TRP A 255 12.27 8.58 0.32
C TRP A 255 12.30 8.54 1.84
N MET A 256 13.48 8.67 2.48
CA MET A 256 13.59 8.82 3.94
C MET A 256 12.82 10.06 4.43
N VAL A 257 12.99 11.20 3.76
CA VAL A 257 12.26 12.44 4.09
C VAL A 257 10.77 12.27 3.82
N GLN A 258 10.43 11.76 2.64
CA GLN A 258 9.03 11.53 2.24
C GLN A 258 8.30 10.59 3.20
N HIS A 259 8.99 9.59 3.75
CA HIS A 259 8.40 8.60 4.65
C HIS A 259 8.02 9.20 6.02
N GLN A 260 8.65 10.31 6.43
CA GLN A 260 8.28 11.01 7.67
C GLN A 260 6.84 11.55 7.63
N LEU A 261 6.28 11.74 6.44
CA LEU A 261 4.85 12.07 6.28
C LEU A 261 3.92 11.03 6.96
N TYR A 262 4.35 9.80 7.10
CA TYR A 262 3.58 8.70 7.70
C TYR A 262 4.08 8.32 9.10
N ALA A 263 5.38 8.42 9.35
CA ALA A 263 5.98 7.97 10.59
C ALA A 263 5.87 9.03 11.71
N THR A 264 6.22 10.27 11.42
CA THR A 264 6.36 11.34 12.44
C THR A 264 5.26 12.40 12.34
N MET A 265 4.92 12.79 11.10
CA MET A 265 4.02 13.91 10.82
C MET A 265 2.64 13.79 11.50
N PRO A 266 1.98 12.61 11.56
CA PRO A 266 0.67 12.51 12.20
C PRO A 266 0.70 12.91 13.67
N LYS A 267 1.68 12.44 14.42
CA LYS A 267 1.84 12.80 15.85
C LYS A 267 2.26 14.25 16.03
N TYR A 268 3.18 14.73 15.19
CA TYR A 268 3.65 16.11 15.24
C TYR A 268 2.53 17.11 15.00
N VAL A 269 1.71 16.88 13.97
CA VAL A 269 0.55 17.74 13.67
C VAL A 269 -0.44 17.77 14.82
N LEU A 270 -0.76 16.63 15.43
CA LEU A 270 -1.68 16.59 16.57
C LEU A 270 -1.11 17.30 17.80
N ARG A 271 0.20 17.23 18.05
CA ARG A 271 0.83 17.94 19.16
C ARG A 271 0.83 19.45 18.99
N LEU A 272 0.99 19.97 17.75
CA LEU A 272 1.04 21.39 17.49
C LEU A 272 -0.33 22.03 17.26
N ALA A 273 -1.19 21.37 16.51
CA ALA A 273 -2.48 21.92 16.08
C ALA A 273 -3.68 21.35 16.85
N GLY A 274 -3.42 20.44 17.82
CA GLY A 274 -4.45 19.82 18.65
C GLY A 274 -5.16 18.66 17.96
N GLU A 275 -6.03 17.99 18.73
CA GLU A 275 -6.74 16.77 18.30
C GLU A 275 -7.74 16.98 17.15
N GLY A 276 -8.20 18.21 16.97
CA GLY A 276 -9.07 18.58 15.83
C GLY A 276 -8.33 18.64 14.49
N ALA A 277 -6.99 18.61 14.49
CA ALA A 277 -6.21 18.58 13.28
C ALA A 277 -6.33 17.24 12.54
N SER A 278 -6.19 17.26 11.23
CA SER A 278 -6.34 16.08 10.39
C SER A 278 -5.08 15.81 9.56
N PRO A 279 -4.09 15.07 10.12
CA PRO A 279 -2.83 14.77 9.43
C PRO A 279 -3.04 14.09 8.07
N SER A 280 -4.05 13.21 7.97
CA SER A 280 -4.39 12.49 6.75
C SER A 280 -4.82 13.43 5.61
N TRP A 281 -5.48 14.53 5.93
CA TRP A 281 -5.92 15.51 4.94
C TRP A 281 -4.77 16.35 4.42
N TYR A 282 -3.83 16.75 5.26
CA TYR A 282 -2.59 17.39 4.80
C TYR A 282 -1.80 16.49 3.85
N ALA A 283 -1.73 15.20 4.16
CA ALA A 283 -1.07 14.22 3.29
C ALA A 283 -1.83 13.95 1.98
N ASN A 284 -3.10 14.37 1.86
CA ASN A 284 -3.90 14.21 0.64
C ASN A 284 -3.58 15.23 -0.45
N VAL A 285 -2.90 16.32 -0.14
CA VAL A 285 -2.49 17.30 -1.14
C VAL A 285 -1.66 16.64 -2.24
N ASN A 286 -0.73 15.75 -1.88
CA ASN A 286 0.12 15.06 -2.85
C ASN A 286 -0.67 14.22 -3.86
N PRO A 287 -1.47 13.20 -3.48
CA PRO A 287 -2.21 12.39 -4.45
C PRO A 287 -3.25 13.22 -5.23
N LEU A 288 -3.84 14.24 -4.64
CA LEU A 288 -4.75 15.14 -5.35
C LEU A 288 -4.03 15.87 -6.50
N VAL A 289 -2.89 16.48 -6.22
CA VAL A 289 -2.09 17.17 -7.25
C VAL A 289 -1.68 16.21 -8.34
N VAL A 290 -1.25 14.99 -8.00
CA VAL A 290 -0.85 13.97 -8.99
C VAL A 290 -2.05 13.61 -9.88
N VAL A 291 -3.23 13.34 -9.33
CA VAL A 291 -4.42 13.01 -10.13
C VAL A 291 -4.79 14.13 -11.10
N LEU A 292 -4.73 15.38 -10.66
CA LEU A 292 -5.06 16.55 -11.47
C LEU A 292 -4.02 16.82 -12.57
N THR A 293 -2.74 16.57 -12.30
CA THR A 293 -1.63 16.99 -13.18
C THR A 293 -1.04 15.88 -14.02
N VAL A 294 -1.23 14.59 -13.68
CA VAL A 294 -0.57 13.46 -14.34
C VAL A 294 -0.82 13.42 -15.84
N ASN A 295 -2.03 13.68 -16.29
CA ASN A 295 -2.36 13.70 -17.71
C ASN A 295 -1.66 14.85 -18.44
N LEU A 296 -1.62 16.04 -17.82
CA LEU A 296 -0.96 17.22 -18.38
C LEU A 296 0.55 16.99 -18.49
N VAL A 297 1.16 16.52 -17.42
CA VAL A 297 2.61 16.22 -17.38
C VAL A 297 2.96 15.15 -18.41
N THR A 298 2.16 14.07 -18.49
CA THR A 298 2.37 13.01 -19.49
C THR A 298 2.28 13.53 -20.92
N GLN A 299 1.35 14.44 -21.21
CA GLN A 299 1.25 15.07 -22.53
C GLN A 299 2.44 15.98 -22.83
N MET A 300 2.88 16.77 -21.85
CA MET A 300 4.05 17.63 -22.00
C MET A 300 5.33 16.82 -22.21
N MET A 301 5.50 15.75 -21.44
CA MET A 301 6.65 14.84 -21.57
C MET A 301 6.67 14.11 -22.90
N ARG A 302 5.51 13.73 -23.46
CA ARG A 302 5.40 13.05 -24.74
C ARG A 302 6.05 13.85 -25.90
N LYS A 303 6.09 15.17 -25.81
CA LYS A 303 6.76 16.03 -26.78
C LYS A 303 8.28 16.10 -26.58
N ARG A 304 8.79 15.68 -25.42
CA ARG A 304 10.21 15.77 -25.06
C ARG A 304 10.93 14.44 -24.99
N THR A 305 10.20 13.33 -24.89
CA THR A 305 10.77 11.95 -24.90
C THR A 305 11.19 11.46 -26.29
N ALA A 306 11.12 12.30 -27.29
CA ALA A 306 11.91 12.14 -28.51
C ALA A 306 13.39 12.53 -28.32
N LEU A 307 13.87 12.70 -27.11
CA LEU A 307 15.27 12.63 -26.78
C LEU A 307 15.69 11.16 -26.81
N THR A 308 15.90 10.69 -27.99
CA THR A 308 16.79 9.59 -28.32
C THR A 308 18.15 9.79 -27.67
N PRO A 309 18.81 8.69 -27.34
CA PRO A 309 20.11 8.64 -26.70
C PRO A 309 21.17 9.41 -27.45
#